data_df6f007648b8087fcabb10ea64784eee
#
_entry.id   df6f007648b8087fcabb10ea64784eee
#
_cell.length_a   1.000
_cell.length_b   1.000
_cell.length_c   1.000
_cell.angle_alpha   90.00
_cell.angle_beta   90.00
_cell.angle_gamma   90.00
#
_symmetry.space_group_name_H-M   'P 1'
#
loop_
_entity.id
_entity.type
_entity.pdbx_description
1 polymer ?
#
loop_
_entity_poly.entity_id
_entity_poly.type
_entity_poly.pdbx_seq_one_letter_code
_entity_poly.pdbx_strand_id
1 'polypeptide(L)'
;MTESPEEDLPEVLQGLSAEESTDAFAVVSHELHKKSKVRRFIEIGGSLSVVVIIFAFVIPKITGSDYAEIWDQMAKLSAWEIAALIAFWFLGMLAYTGVLTNSLPGLKRTQALTVNFAGSAVSNVMPFGGAIGVGATYAIDMSWGFTAPSVTLSILVSGIWNVFAKLAMPVLALILLMISGNATGKLLVPTLLGLLALVVAAAILGLIMRSEGLAEKIGQLGQAIVDRFCRVTQRKTTPDVIKVVLDFRHQSIGLVRERWLLITLWIFLFNLIQFLLLFACIRAIGIDGITLTEAFAAFAFARLLETIPITPSGVGFVEVGAASALISFGGPENASTAAIFLFRGFVYLLEIPVGAMAWVVWASMTRWRRPIGSVSRNH
;
A
#
# COMPACT_ATOMS: atom_id res chain seq x y z
N MET A 1 29.29 -8.08 42.76
CA MET A 1 27.81 -7.95 42.69
C MET A 1 27.54 -6.94 41.58
N THR A 2 27.31 -7.44 40.41
CA THR A 2 26.98 -6.67 39.21
C THR A 2 25.52 -6.93 38.96
N GLU A 3 24.68 -5.92 39.29
CA GLU A 3 23.28 -5.93 38.98
C GLU A 3 23.14 -5.91 37.45
N SER A 4 22.32 -6.80 36.95
CA SER A 4 22.01 -6.94 35.54
C SER A 4 21.07 -5.77 35.06
N PRO A 5 21.23 -5.24 33.85
CA PRO A 5 20.46 -4.11 33.37
C PRO A 5 19.00 -4.44 32.95
N GLU A 6 18.44 -5.55 33.43
CA GLU A 6 17.09 -6.00 33.02
C GLU A 6 15.93 -5.48 33.86
N GLU A 7 16.20 -4.75 34.96
CA GLU A 7 15.15 -4.38 35.93
C GLU A 7 14.41 -3.06 35.63
N ASP A 8 14.81 -2.27 34.61
CA ASP A 8 14.20 -0.97 34.31
C ASP A 8 13.40 -0.90 33.00
N LEU A 9 13.03 -2.04 32.43
CA LEU A 9 12.11 -2.06 31.29
C LEU A 9 10.66 -2.06 31.80
N PRO A 10 9.76 -1.18 31.27
CA PRO A 10 8.34 -1.24 31.62
C PRO A 10 7.80 -2.67 31.40
N GLU A 11 7.02 -3.17 32.35
CA GLU A 11 6.43 -4.52 32.37
C GLU A 11 5.75 -4.93 31.05
N VAL A 12 5.32 -3.94 30.25
CA VAL A 12 4.70 -4.09 28.92
C VAL A 12 5.68 -4.54 27.83
N LEU A 13 7.00 -4.37 28.04
CA LEU A 13 8.04 -4.77 27.09
C LEU A 13 8.69 -6.12 27.40
N GLN A 14 8.39 -6.72 28.56
CA GLN A 14 8.90 -8.03 28.95
C GLN A 14 8.18 -9.22 28.26
N GLY A 15 7.08 -8.97 27.53
CA GLY A 15 6.21 -10.02 26.96
C GLY A 15 6.57 -10.52 25.55
N LEU A 16 7.50 -9.87 24.83
CA LEU A 16 7.96 -10.34 23.51
C LEU A 16 9.47 -10.56 23.57
N SER A 17 9.86 -11.82 23.76
CA SER A 17 11.28 -12.19 23.73
C SER A 17 11.87 -11.95 22.33
N ALA A 18 13.14 -11.59 22.28
CA ALA A 18 13.90 -11.48 21.03
C ALA A 18 13.85 -12.80 20.21
N GLU A 19 13.53 -13.93 20.84
CA GLU A 19 13.30 -15.24 20.22
C GLU A 19 12.02 -15.27 19.38
N GLU A 20 10.89 -14.74 19.87
CA GLU A 20 9.62 -14.76 19.11
C GLU A 20 9.65 -13.87 17.86
N SER A 21 10.40 -12.76 17.90
CA SER A 21 10.61 -11.91 16.73
C SER A 21 11.57 -12.54 15.70
N THR A 22 12.55 -13.30 16.19
CA THR A 22 13.45 -14.12 15.37
C THR A 22 12.68 -15.28 14.76
N ASP A 23 11.70 -15.85 15.47
CA ASP A 23 10.87 -16.94 14.97
C ASP A 23 9.91 -16.48 13.86
N ALA A 24 9.30 -15.31 13.94
CA ALA A 24 8.47 -14.78 12.85
C ALA A 24 9.31 -14.53 11.58
N PHE A 25 10.52 -14.00 11.73
CA PHE A 25 11.47 -13.83 10.64
C PHE A 25 12.04 -15.19 10.16
N ALA A 26 12.33 -16.09 11.06
CA ALA A 26 12.75 -17.46 10.74
C ALA A 26 11.64 -18.24 10.03
N VAL A 27 10.37 -18.07 10.41
CA VAL A 27 9.22 -18.68 9.72
C VAL A 27 9.09 -18.12 8.32
N VAL A 28 9.17 -16.80 8.11
CA VAL A 28 9.11 -16.19 6.79
C VAL A 28 10.34 -16.57 5.95
N SER A 29 11.54 -16.52 6.53
CA SER A 29 12.77 -16.92 5.84
C SER A 29 12.86 -18.43 5.61
N HIS A 30 12.36 -19.26 6.53
CA HIS A 30 12.30 -20.71 6.40
C HIS A 30 11.25 -21.17 5.37
N GLU A 31 10.09 -20.52 5.31
CA GLU A 31 9.11 -20.70 4.24
C GLU A 31 9.70 -20.28 2.87
N LEU A 32 10.47 -19.18 2.82
CA LEU A 32 11.18 -18.76 1.63
C LEU A 32 12.31 -19.72 1.22
N HIS A 33 12.97 -20.41 2.17
CA HIS A 33 14.03 -21.39 1.89
C HIS A 33 13.50 -22.80 1.59
N LYS A 34 12.34 -23.18 2.12
CA LYS A 34 11.77 -24.53 2.00
C LYS A 34 11.11 -24.77 0.62
N LYS A 35 10.75 -23.72 -0.11
CA LYS A 35 10.21 -23.88 -1.48
C LYS A 35 11.36 -24.17 -2.45
N SER A 36 11.29 -25.31 -3.12
CA SER A 36 12.17 -25.67 -4.25
C SER A 36 12.31 -24.49 -5.20
N LYS A 37 13.52 -24.19 -5.68
CA LYS A 37 13.81 -23.16 -6.69
C LYS A 37 12.87 -23.27 -7.91
N VAL A 38 12.54 -24.50 -8.30
CA VAL A 38 11.62 -24.83 -9.41
C VAL A 38 10.20 -24.35 -9.10
N ARG A 39 9.68 -24.61 -7.90
CA ARG A 39 8.32 -24.17 -7.51
C ARG A 39 8.22 -22.64 -7.46
N ARG A 40 9.28 -21.97 -6.99
CA ARG A 40 9.37 -20.50 -6.98
C ARG A 40 9.38 -19.93 -8.40
N PHE A 41 10.11 -20.58 -9.30
CA PHE A 41 10.15 -20.19 -10.72
C PHE A 41 8.80 -20.38 -11.40
N ILE A 42 8.08 -21.45 -11.09
CA ILE A 42 6.71 -21.71 -11.58
C ILE A 42 5.72 -20.69 -11.02
N GLU A 43 5.78 -20.35 -9.73
CA GLU A 43 4.90 -19.36 -9.11
C GLU A 43 5.13 -17.95 -9.69
N ILE A 44 6.39 -17.54 -9.89
CA ILE A 44 6.75 -16.26 -10.52
C ILE A 44 6.36 -16.28 -12.01
N GLY A 45 6.70 -17.33 -12.73
CA GLY A 45 6.34 -17.49 -14.13
C GLY A 45 4.83 -17.52 -14.37
N GLY A 46 4.08 -18.20 -13.49
CA GLY A 46 2.63 -18.23 -13.53
C GLY A 46 2.00 -16.84 -13.28
N SER A 47 2.48 -16.12 -12.26
CA SER A 47 2.03 -14.76 -11.98
C SER A 47 2.34 -13.81 -13.14
N LEU A 48 3.55 -13.88 -13.69
CA LEU A 48 3.95 -13.07 -14.83
C LEU A 48 3.13 -13.40 -16.09
N SER A 49 2.84 -14.70 -16.31
CA SER A 49 1.99 -15.15 -17.43
C SER A 49 0.56 -14.60 -17.33
N VAL A 50 -0.02 -14.58 -16.12
CA VAL A 50 -1.35 -13.98 -15.88
C VAL A 50 -1.31 -12.48 -16.22
N VAL A 51 -0.29 -11.76 -15.77
CA VAL A 51 -0.10 -10.33 -16.10
C VAL A 51 0.01 -10.15 -17.63
N VAL A 52 0.83 -10.94 -18.29
CA VAL A 52 0.99 -10.87 -19.77
C VAL A 52 -0.31 -11.17 -20.48
N ILE A 53 -1.07 -12.18 -20.05
CA ILE A 53 -2.37 -12.52 -20.63
C ILE A 53 -3.37 -11.38 -20.47
N ILE A 54 -3.41 -10.76 -19.28
CA ILE A 54 -4.29 -9.61 -19.02
C ILE A 54 -3.93 -8.46 -19.94
N PHE A 55 -2.67 -8.10 -20.03
CA PHE A 55 -2.22 -7.01 -20.90
C PHE A 55 -2.42 -7.35 -22.39
N ALA A 56 -2.08 -8.55 -22.84
CA ALA A 56 -2.13 -8.89 -24.27
C ALA A 56 -3.57 -9.08 -24.80
N PHE A 57 -4.48 -9.58 -23.97
CA PHE A 57 -5.80 -10.03 -24.45
C PHE A 57 -6.98 -9.38 -23.73
N VAL A 58 -6.90 -9.21 -22.39
CA VAL A 58 -8.06 -8.76 -21.60
C VAL A 58 -8.28 -7.25 -21.75
N ILE A 59 -7.21 -6.47 -21.65
CA ILE A 59 -7.30 -5.01 -21.73
C ILE A 59 -7.83 -4.57 -23.10
N PRO A 60 -7.23 -4.95 -24.26
CA PRO A 60 -7.75 -4.52 -25.56
C PRO A 60 -9.20 -4.94 -25.79
N LYS A 61 -9.56 -6.16 -25.36
CA LYS A 61 -10.91 -6.66 -25.55
C LYS A 61 -11.98 -5.93 -24.74
N ILE A 62 -11.63 -5.43 -23.55
CA ILE A 62 -12.57 -4.73 -22.66
C ILE A 62 -12.62 -3.25 -22.97
N THR A 63 -11.45 -2.63 -23.24
CA THR A 63 -11.36 -1.18 -23.48
C THR A 63 -11.55 -0.80 -24.95
N GLY A 64 -11.57 -1.76 -25.87
CA GLY A 64 -11.62 -1.49 -27.32
C GLY A 64 -10.33 -0.89 -27.89
N SER A 65 -9.24 -0.85 -27.11
CA SER A 65 -8.04 -0.07 -27.44
C SER A 65 -7.06 -0.85 -28.32
N ASP A 66 -6.37 -0.13 -29.22
CA ASP A 66 -5.24 -0.64 -30.02
C ASP A 66 -3.90 -0.23 -29.41
N TYR A 67 -3.02 -1.21 -29.17
CA TYR A 67 -1.70 -0.95 -28.60
C TYR A 67 -0.79 -0.11 -29.50
N ALA A 68 -0.92 -0.20 -30.81
CA ALA A 68 -0.13 0.62 -31.72
C ALA A 68 -0.48 2.10 -31.54
N GLU A 69 -1.79 2.42 -31.41
CA GLU A 69 -2.23 3.79 -31.17
C GLU A 69 -1.87 4.28 -29.75
N ILE A 70 -1.97 3.40 -28.73
CA ILE A 70 -1.54 3.72 -27.36
C ILE A 70 -0.05 4.10 -27.35
N TRP A 71 0.78 3.28 -27.99
CA TRP A 71 2.21 3.54 -28.07
C TRP A 71 2.51 4.85 -28.82
N ASP A 72 1.83 5.06 -29.93
CA ASP A 72 1.98 6.27 -30.75
C ASP A 72 1.61 7.56 -29.98
N GLN A 73 0.59 7.50 -29.13
CA GLN A 73 0.22 8.61 -28.24
C GLN A 73 1.26 8.85 -27.15
N MET A 74 1.78 7.79 -26.54
CA MET A 74 2.81 7.91 -25.51
C MET A 74 4.16 8.38 -26.10
N ALA A 75 4.49 7.98 -27.33
CA ALA A 75 5.72 8.39 -28.02
C ALA A 75 5.74 9.89 -28.42
N LYS A 76 4.58 10.54 -28.48
CA LYS A 76 4.46 11.98 -28.75
C LYS A 76 4.77 12.88 -27.56
N LEU A 77 4.89 12.29 -26.36
CA LEU A 77 5.20 13.06 -25.15
C LEU A 77 6.55 13.76 -25.29
N SER A 78 6.56 15.04 -25.00
CA SER A 78 7.80 15.82 -24.95
C SER A 78 8.64 15.46 -23.73
N ALA A 79 9.96 15.66 -23.82
CA ALA A 79 10.86 15.42 -22.70
C ALA A 79 10.48 16.25 -21.45
N TRP A 80 9.89 17.44 -21.63
CA TRP A 80 9.41 18.29 -20.54
C TRP A 80 8.20 17.68 -19.81
N GLU A 81 7.23 17.15 -20.55
CA GLU A 81 6.07 16.46 -19.96
C GLU A 81 6.51 15.25 -19.17
N ILE A 82 7.40 14.43 -19.72
CA ILE A 82 7.97 13.26 -18.99
C ILE A 82 8.69 13.72 -17.72
N ALA A 83 9.50 14.79 -17.78
CA ALA A 83 10.20 15.33 -16.62
C ALA A 83 9.22 15.84 -15.55
N ALA A 84 8.14 16.50 -15.95
CA ALA A 84 7.09 16.96 -15.03
C ALA A 84 6.36 15.79 -14.37
N LEU A 85 6.03 14.75 -15.13
CA LEU A 85 5.39 13.53 -14.59
C LEU A 85 6.31 12.80 -13.60
N ILE A 86 7.61 12.69 -13.89
CA ILE A 86 8.61 12.14 -12.95
C ILE A 86 8.66 12.99 -11.68
N ALA A 87 8.62 14.32 -11.79
CA ALA A 87 8.63 15.22 -10.65
C ALA A 87 7.38 15.01 -9.76
N PHE A 88 6.18 14.93 -10.35
CA PHE A 88 4.95 14.62 -9.61
C PHE A 88 5.02 13.26 -8.91
N TRP A 89 5.47 12.22 -9.62
CA TRP A 89 5.65 10.91 -9.02
C TRP A 89 6.62 10.96 -7.83
N PHE A 90 7.77 11.60 -7.99
CA PHE A 90 8.77 11.70 -6.92
C PHE A 90 8.27 12.52 -5.72
N LEU A 91 7.54 13.62 -5.96
CA LEU A 91 6.88 14.38 -4.91
C LEU A 91 5.87 13.53 -4.13
N GLY A 92 5.11 12.66 -4.81
CA GLY A 92 4.25 11.69 -4.16
C GLY A 92 5.02 10.75 -3.23
N MET A 93 6.14 10.22 -3.70
CA MET A 93 7.00 9.35 -2.88
C MET A 93 7.57 10.10 -1.67
N LEU A 94 7.98 11.37 -1.84
CA LEU A 94 8.40 12.22 -0.73
C LEU A 94 7.28 12.48 0.28
N ALA A 95 6.06 12.73 -0.20
CA ALA A 95 4.89 12.90 0.69
C ALA A 95 4.64 11.62 1.51
N TYR A 96 4.73 10.43 0.90
CA TYR A 96 4.55 9.18 1.61
C TYR A 96 5.60 8.95 2.72
N THR A 97 6.83 9.47 2.56
CA THR A 97 7.81 9.44 3.67
C THR A 97 7.30 10.12 4.93
N GLY A 98 6.42 11.12 4.81
CA GLY A 98 5.78 11.76 5.95
C GLY A 98 4.84 10.81 6.71
N VAL A 99 4.14 9.90 6.01
CA VAL A 99 3.35 8.84 6.65
C VAL A 99 4.26 7.92 7.44
N LEU A 100 5.33 7.42 6.81
CA LEU A 100 6.26 6.47 7.43
C LEU A 100 7.01 7.05 8.63
N THR A 101 7.52 8.29 8.54
CA THR A 101 8.25 8.93 9.64
C THR A 101 7.35 9.30 10.82
N ASN A 102 6.05 9.47 10.60
CA ASN A 102 5.10 9.71 11.69
C ASN A 102 4.55 8.40 12.27
N SER A 103 4.52 7.31 11.50
CA SER A 103 4.14 5.99 12.00
C SER A 103 5.30 5.24 12.69
N LEU A 104 6.57 5.57 12.34
CA LEU A 104 7.78 5.01 12.97
C LEU A 104 8.67 6.16 13.47
N PRO A 105 8.46 6.64 14.71
CA PRO A 105 9.27 7.70 15.29
C PRO A 105 10.76 7.36 15.30
N GLY A 106 11.61 8.32 14.90
CA GLY A 106 13.06 8.13 14.76
C GLY A 106 13.50 7.69 13.35
N LEU A 107 12.59 7.29 12.47
CA LEU A 107 12.91 6.99 11.07
C LEU A 107 13.23 8.29 10.31
N LYS A 108 14.41 8.35 9.68
CA LYS A 108 14.81 9.50 8.86
C LYS A 108 14.11 9.48 7.51
N ARG A 109 13.84 10.65 6.91
CA ARG A 109 13.17 10.72 5.59
C ARG A 109 13.90 9.95 4.50
N THR A 110 15.23 9.96 4.49
CA THR A 110 16.04 9.16 3.54
C THR A 110 15.87 7.67 3.74
N GLN A 111 15.80 7.21 5.00
CA GLN A 111 15.51 5.81 5.33
C GLN A 111 14.08 5.45 4.91
N ALA A 112 13.10 6.31 5.23
CA ALA A 112 11.70 6.13 4.82
C ALA A 112 11.56 6.02 3.29
N LEU A 113 12.29 6.85 2.52
CA LEU A 113 12.30 6.76 1.07
C LEU A 113 12.91 5.44 0.58
N THR A 114 14.03 5.02 1.19
CA THR A 114 14.71 3.76 0.84
C THR A 114 13.81 2.54 1.13
N VAL A 115 13.20 2.47 2.32
CA VAL A 115 12.33 1.34 2.67
C VAL A 115 11.06 1.31 1.83
N ASN A 116 10.50 2.49 1.51
CA ASN A 116 9.33 2.59 0.65
C ASN A 116 9.61 2.02 -0.75
N PHE A 117 10.66 2.50 -1.42
CA PHE A 117 11.02 2.00 -2.74
C PHE A 117 11.42 0.53 -2.73
N ALA A 118 12.21 0.09 -1.75
CA ALA A 118 12.63 -1.30 -1.65
C ALA A 118 11.44 -2.24 -1.41
N GLY A 119 10.48 -1.85 -0.54
CA GLY A 119 9.26 -2.58 -0.27
C GLY A 119 8.32 -2.62 -1.48
N SER A 120 8.13 -1.48 -2.16
CA SER A 120 7.30 -1.40 -3.38
C SER A 120 7.83 -2.28 -4.49
N ALA A 121 9.14 -2.27 -4.77
CA ALA A 121 9.73 -3.13 -5.80
C ALA A 121 9.46 -4.61 -5.55
N VAL A 122 9.62 -5.06 -4.30
CA VAL A 122 9.34 -6.45 -3.92
C VAL A 122 7.84 -6.75 -4.06
N SER A 123 6.98 -5.83 -3.61
CA SER A 123 5.52 -5.98 -3.70
C SER A 123 5.03 -6.06 -5.14
N ASN A 124 5.66 -5.32 -6.05
CA ASN A 124 5.26 -5.25 -7.45
C ASN A 124 5.74 -6.45 -8.29
N VAL A 125 6.87 -7.08 -7.90
CA VAL A 125 7.46 -8.19 -8.67
C VAL A 125 7.01 -9.56 -8.16
N MET A 126 6.79 -9.72 -6.85
CA MET A 126 6.57 -11.03 -6.25
C MET A 126 5.09 -11.42 -6.21
N PRO A 127 4.76 -12.71 -6.49
CA PRO A 127 3.44 -13.25 -6.18
C PRO A 127 3.17 -13.10 -4.67
N PHE A 128 1.97 -12.68 -4.30
CA PHE A 128 1.66 -12.27 -2.90
C PHE A 128 2.57 -11.13 -2.41
N GLY A 129 2.98 -10.24 -3.33
CA GLY A 129 3.98 -9.20 -3.13
C GLY A 129 3.72 -8.31 -1.92
N GLY A 130 2.45 -8.06 -1.58
CA GLY A 130 2.12 -7.28 -0.38
C GLY A 130 2.71 -7.87 0.90
N ALA A 131 2.56 -9.19 1.13
CA ALA A 131 3.10 -9.84 2.31
C ALA A 131 4.64 -9.92 2.30
N ILE A 132 5.23 -10.16 1.11
CA ILE A 132 6.69 -10.23 0.97
C ILE A 132 7.30 -8.84 1.11
N GLY A 133 6.65 -7.80 0.56
CA GLY A 133 7.05 -6.41 0.73
C GLY A 133 7.03 -5.95 2.19
N VAL A 134 6.02 -6.36 2.96
CA VAL A 134 5.98 -6.16 4.42
C VAL A 134 7.18 -6.83 5.08
N GLY A 135 7.51 -8.07 4.72
CA GLY A 135 8.70 -8.76 5.23
C GLY A 135 10.02 -8.04 4.90
N ALA A 136 10.11 -7.47 3.69
CA ALA A 136 11.25 -6.66 3.27
C ALA A 136 11.37 -5.37 4.11
N THR A 137 10.25 -4.65 4.30
CA THR A 137 10.19 -3.47 5.17
C THR A 137 10.65 -3.81 6.59
N TYR A 138 10.15 -4.91 7.13
CA TYR A 138 10.51 -5.41 8.45
C TYR A 138 12.03 -5.63 8.58
N ALA A 139 12.62 -6.36 7.62
CA ALA A 139 14.05 -6.66 7.62
C ALA A 139 14.92 -5.39 7.54
N ILE A 140 14.51 -4.43 6.70
CA ILE A 140 15.22 -3.17 6.52
C ILE A 140 15.15 -2.32 7.79
N ASP A 141 13.96 -2.10 8.35
CA ASP A 141 13.76 -1.25 9.52
C ASP A 141 14.47 -1.84 10.76
N MET A 142 14.36 -3.15 10.99
CA MET A 142 15.09 -3.80 12.07
C MET A 142 16.62 -3.70 11.92
N SER A 143 17.14 -3.72 10.69
CA SER A 143 18.58 -3.54 10.45
C SER A 143 19.08 -2.15 10.85
N TRP A 144 18.19 -1.19 10.99
CA TRP A 144 18.48 0.17 11.45
C TRP A 144 18.30 0.37 12.95
N GLY A 145 17.99 -0.70 13.69
CA GLY A 145 17.87 -0.72 15.15
C GLY A 145 16.48 -0.46 15.70
N PHE A 146 15.44 -0.46 14.85
CA PHE A 146 14.07 -0.43 15.33
C PHE A 146 13.65 -1.78 15.90
N THR A 147 12.83 -1.76 16.95
CA THR A 147 12.31 -2.98 17.54
C THR A 147 11.17 -3.58 16.72
N ALA A 148 11.02 -4.88 16.77
CA ALA A 148 9.94 -5.59 16.08
C ALA A 148 8.54 -5.02 16.41
N PRO A 149 8.16 -4.74 17.67
CA PRO A 149 6.88 -4.12 18.00
C PRO A 149 6.69 -2.74 17.33
N SER A 150 7.73 -1.88 17.33
CA SER A 150 7.63 -0.56 16.70
C SER A 150 7.44 -0.64 15.19
N VAL A 151 8.11 -1.57 14.52
CA VAL A 151 7.95 -1.80 13.07
C VAL A 151 6.56 -2.36 12.79
N THR A 152 6.08 -3.33 13.57
CA THR A 152 4.71 -3.88 13.44
C THR A 152 3.68 -2.78 13.58
N LEU A 153 3.81 -1.95 14.62
CA LEU A 153 2.91 -0.82 14.83
C LEU A 153 2.89 0.14 13.63
N SER A 154 4.06 0.50 13.12
CA SER A 154 4.20 1.38 11.96
C SER A 154 3.49 0.82 10.72
N ILE A 155 3.69 -0.46 10.42
CA ILE A 155 3.07 -1.15 9.30
C ILE A 155 1.54 -1.20 9.46
N LEU A 156 1.05 -1.52 10.65
CA LEU A 156 -0.38 -1.58 10.93
C LEU A 156 -1.02 -0.19 10.83
N VAL A 157 -0.43 0.83 11.46
CA VAL A 157 -0.94 2.20 11.41
C VAL A 157 -0.94 2.73 9.99
N SER A 158 0.17 2.67 9.28
CA SER A 158 0.25 3.15 7.89
C SER A 158 -0.70 2.38 6.96
N GLY A 159 -0.84 1.06 7.16
CA GLY A 159 -1.77 0.20 6.43
C GLY A 159 -3.23 0.59 6.65
N ILE A 160 -3.66 0.78 7.91
CA ILE A 160 -5.02 1.19 8.26
C ILE A 160 -5.34 2.57 7.65
N TRP A 161 -4.44 3.55 7.76
CA TRP A 161 -4.65 4.87 7.15
C TRP A 161 -4.74 4.81 5.63
N ASN A 162 -3.93 3.93 4.98
CA ASN A 162 -4.05 3.68 3.54
C ASN A 162 -5.43 3.13 3.15
N VAL A 163 -5.94 2.16 3.91
CA VAL A 163 -7.29 1.60 3.66
C VAL A 163 -8.36 2.67 3.85
N PHE A 164 -8.29 3.47 4.92
CA PHE A 164 -9.22 4.56 5.15
C PHE A 164 -9.20 5.60 4.03
N ALA A 165 -8.02 5.99 3.57
CA ALA A 165 -7.89 6.90 2.43
C ALA A 165 -8.54 6.34 1.18
N LYS A 166 -8.28 5.06 0.84
CA LYS A 166 -8.88 4.40 -0.33
C LYS A 166 -10.41 4.29 -0.24
N LEU A 167 -10.96 4.03 0.93
CA LEU A 167 -12.41 3.96 1.14
C LEU A 167 -13.07 5.35 1.15
N ALA A 168 -12.37 6.39 1.61
CA ALA A 168 -12.88 7.75 1.63
C ALA A 168 -12.95 8.39 0.23
N MET A 169 -12.06 8.02 -0.69
CA MET A 169 -11.98 8.63 -2.02
C MET A 169 -13.24 8.52 -2.87
N PRO A 170 -13.92 7.35 -3.00
CA PRO A 170 -15.17 7.25 -3.74
C PRO A 170 -16.27 8.15 -3.17
N VAL A 171 -16.29 8.33 -1.84
CA VAL A 171 -17.24 9.23 -1.17
C VAL A 171 -16.97 10.68 -1.56
N LEU A 172 -15.69 11.11 -1.49
CA LEU A 172 -15.28 12.45 -1.90
C LEU A 172 -15.56 12.69 -3.40
N ALA A 173 -15.30 11.68 -4.25
CA ALA A 173 -15.54 11.74 -5.67
C ALA A 173 -17.04 11.96 -5.98
N LEU A 174 -17.93 11.22 -5.30
CA LEU A 174 -19.37 11.42 -5.49
C LEU A 174 -19.81 12.81 -5.05
N ILE A 175 -19.34 13.28 -3.88
CA ILE A 175 -19.66 14.64 -3.40
C ILE A 175 -19.23 15.68 -4.44
N LEU A 176 -18.01 15.57 -4.98
CA LEU A 176 -17.51 16.49 -5.99
C LEU A 176 -18.32 16.42 -7.30
N LEU A 177 -18.69 15.21 -7.77
CA LEU A 177 -19.53 15.02 -8.95
C LEU A 177 -20.95 15.57 -8.74
N MET A 178 -21.51 15.45 -7.54
CA MET A 178 -22.83 16.04 -7.22
C MET A 178 -22.77 17.58 -7.24
N ILE A 179 -21.72 18.17 -6.67
CA ILE A 179 -21.51 19.63 -6.68
C ILE A 179 -21.31 20.15 -8.10
N SER A 180 -20.58 19.39 -8.94
CA SER A 180 -20.32 19.79 -10.35
C SER A 180 -21.49 19.50 -11.30
N GLY A 181 -22.60 18.90 -10.84
CA GLY A 181 -23.75 18.52 -11.66
C GLY A 181 -23.54 17.31 -12.58
N ASN A 182 -22.41 16.63 -12.47
CA ASN A 182 -22.02 15.50 -13.33
C ASN A 182 -22.30 14.12 -12.69
N ALA A 183 -23.10 14.07 -11.62
CA ALA A 183 -23.40 12.83 -10.93
C ALA A 183 -24.27 11.90 -11.81
N THR A 184 -23.74 10.70 -12.10
CA THR A 184 -24.52 9.64 -12.75
C THR A 184 -24.97 8.61 -11.71
N GLY A 185 -26.22 8.14 -11.83
CA GLY A 185 -26.80 7.17 -10.91
C GLY A 185 -26.00 5.84 -10.82
N LYS A 186 -25.18 5.54 -11.82
CA LYS A 186 -24.32 4.35 -11.85
C LYS A 186 -23.24 4.35 -10.77
N LEU A 187 -22.79 5.52 -10.30
CA LEU A 187 -21.76 5.67 -9.27
C LEU A 187 -22.33 5.62 -7.84
N LEU A 188 -23.64 5.71 -7.67
CA LEU A 188 -24.29 5.79 -6.36
C LEU A 188 -24.04 4.52 -5.55
N VAL A 189 -24.28 3.34 -6.12
CA VAL A 189 -24.15 2.07 -5.40
C VAL A 189 -22.71 1.78 -4.97
N PRO A 190 -21.68 1.84 -5.85
CA PRO A 190 -20.28 1.67 -5.42
C PRO A 190 -19.86 2.65 -4.33
N THR A 191 -20.33 3.90 -4.41
CA THR A 191 -19.99 4.92 -3.41
C THR A 191 -20.66 4.66 -2.05
N LEU A 192 -21.94 4.27 -2.05
CA LEU A 192 -22.63 3.91 -0.80
C LEU A 192 -21.98 2.69 -0.14
N LEU A 193 -21.55 1.70 -0.91
CA LEU A 193 -20.81 0.55 -0.39
C LEU A 193 -19.44 0.99 0.18
N GLY A 194 -18.73 1.88 -0.49
CA GLY A 194 -17.48 2.46 -0.01
C GLY A 194 -17.67 3.27 1.29
N LEU A 195 -18.72 4.08 1.36
CA LEU A 195 -19.07 4.83 2.57
C LEU A 195 -19.42 3.89 3.73
N LEU A 196 -20.24 2.89 3.49
CA LEU A 196 -20.58 1.88 4.50
C LEU A 196 -19.32 1.18 5.00
N ALA A 197 -18.44 0.73 4.10
CA ALA A 197 -17.20 0.08 4.46
C ALA A 197 -16.28 1.03 5.27
N LEU A 198 -16.18 2.30 4.90
CA LEU A 198 -15.44 3.31 5.64
C LEU A 198 -15.99 3.51 7.06
N VAL A 199 -17.31 3.67 7.19
CA VAL A 199 -17.97 3.85 8.50
C VAL A 199 -17.77 2.62 9.38
N VAL A 200 -17.93 1.41 8.82
CA VAL A 200 -17.71 0.15 9.56
C VAL A 200 -16.23 0.03 9.99
N ALA A 201 -15.28 0.31 9.10
CA ALA A 201 -13.86 0.25 9.43
C ALA A 201 -13.49 1.28 10.51
N ALA A 202 -13.98 2.51 10.41
CA ALA A 202 -13.76 3.56 11.40
C ALA A 202 -14.41 3.20 12.76
N ALA A 203 -15.61 2.63 12.74
CA ALA A 203 -16.29 2.16 13.95
C ALA A 203 -15.51 1.02 14.63
N ILE A 204 -15.03 0.03 13.87
CA ILE A 204 -14.19 -1.07 14.38
C ILE A 204 -12.93 -0.51 15.04
N LEU A 205 -12.20 0.38 14.37
CA LEU A 205 -11.01 1.00 14.94
C LEU A 205 -11.34 1.80 16.20
N GLY A 206 -12.40 2.60 16.18
CA GLY A 206 -12.86 3.38 17.34
C GLY A 206 -13.23 2.49 18.53
N LEU A 207 -13.89 1.35 18.28
CA LEU A 207 -14.25 0.38 19.33
C LEU A 207 -12.99 -0.30 19.92
N ILE A 208 -12.02 -0.68 19.07
CA ILE A 208 -10.72 -1.23 19.52
C ILE A 208 -10.01 -0.21 20.43
N MET A 209 -9.96 1.05 20.02
CA MET A 209 -9.29 2.10 20.80
C MET A 209 -10.01 2.45 22.10
N ARG A 210 -11.34 2.31 22.15
CA ARG A 210 -12.16 2.73 23.28
C ARG A 210 -12.02 1.82 24.50
N SER A 211 -11.95 0.49 24.32
CA SER A 211 -11.99 -0.47 25.43
C SER A 211 -11.27 -1.77 25.07
N GLU A 212 -10.54 -2.32 26.04
CA GLU A 212 -9.84 -3.58 25.90
C GLU A 212 -10.79 -4.77 25.68
N GLY A 213 -11.88 -4.84 26.42
CA GLY A 213 -12.88 -5.89 26.24
C GLY A 213 -13.61 -5.84 24.89
N LEU A 214 -13.71 -4.66 24.25
CA LEU A 214 -14.21 -4.56 22.86
C LEU A 214 -13.14 -4.98 21.86
N ALA A 215 -11.88 -4.64 22.10
CA ALA A 215 -10.76 -5.08 21.28
C ALA A 215 -10.63 -6.61 21.29
N GLU A 216 -10.75 -7.23 22.47
CA GLU A 216 -10.75 -8.68 22.62
C GLU A 216 -11.90 -9.36 21.85
N LYS A 217 -13.14 -8.87 21.98
CA LYS A 217 -14.29 -9.39 21.23
C LYS A 217 -14.11 -9.29 19.72
N ILE A 218 -13.56 -8.17 19.24
CA ILE A 218 -13.25 -7.97 17.82
C ILE A 218 -12.13 -8.94 17.40
N GLY A 219 -11.11 -9.10 18.24
CA GLY A 219 -10.04 -10.08 18.04
C GLY A 219 -10.58 -11.51 17.93
N GLN A 220 -11.51 -11.91 18.80
CA GLN A 220 -12.17 -13.23 18.77
C GLN A 220 -12.97 -13.45 17.48
N LEU A 221 -13.73 -12.44 17.01
CA LEU A 221 -14.41 -12.51 15.73
C LEU A 221 -13.44 -12.63 14.56
N GLY A 222 -12.35 -11.85 14.56
CA GLY A 222 -11.28 -11.96 13.58
C GLY A 222 -10.61 -13.33 13.60
N GLN A 223 -10.31 -13.88 14.79
CA GLN A 223 -9.76 -15.21 14.97
C GLN A 223 -10.66 -16.28 14.35
N ALA A 224 -11.97 -16.23 14.60
CA ALA A 224 -12.92 -17.19 14.04
C ALA A 224 -12.94 -17.17 12.49
N ILE A 225 -12.82 -15.99 11.89
CA ILE A 225 -12.73 -15.84 10.42
C ILE A 225 -11.43 -16.45 9.89
N VAL A 226 -10.30 -16.11 10.51
CA VAL A 226 -8.99 -16.62 10.11
C VAL A 226 -8.89 -18.13 10.28
N ASP A 227 -9.40 -18.68 11.40
CA ASP A 227 -9.42 -20.12 11.65
C ASP A 227 -10.28 -20.87 10.63
N ARG A 228 -11.41 -20.28 10.22
CA ARG A 228 -12.24 -20.84 9.16
C ARG A 228 -11.53 -20.83 7.80
N PHE A 229 -10.84 -19.74 7.48
CA PHE A 229 -10.05 -19.60 6.27
C PHE A 229 -8.86 -20.58 6.25
N CYS A 230 -8.12 -20.69 7.35
CA CYS A 230 -7.00 -21.62 7.48
C CYS A 230 -7.45 -23.08 7.37
N ARG A 231 -8.62 -23.43 7.91
CA ARG A 231 -9.22 -24.78 7.73
C ARG A 231 -9.55 -25.09 6.29
N VAL A 232 -10.12 -24.12 5.56
CA VAL A 232 -10.46 -24.29 4.13
C VAL A 232 -9.19 -24.40 3.28
N THR A 233 -8.15 -23.64 3.61
CA THR A 233 -6.88 -23.62 2.87
C THR A 233 -5.86 -24.65 3.36
N GLN A 234 -6.23 -25.49 4.36
CA GLN A 234 -5.38 -26.53 4.98
C GLN A 234 -4.04 -25.98 5.53
N ARG A 235 -4.00 -24.73 5.96
CA ARG A 235 -2.83 -24.16 6.61
C ARG A 235 -2.72 -24.66 8.05
N LYS A 236 -1.49 -25.09 8.44
CA LYS A 236 -1.22 -25.68 9.76
C LYS A 236 -1.04 -24.66 10.89
N THR A 237 -0.78 -23.40 10.55
CA THR A 237 -0.51 -22.33 11.54
C THR A 237 -1.56 -21.25 11.42
N THR A 238 -2.29 -21.00 12.50
CA THR A 238 -3.23 -19.88 12.64
C THR A 238 -2.52 -18.76 13.42
N PRO A 239 -2.44 -17.52 12.90
CA PRO A 239 -1.94 -16.39 13.66
C PRO A 239 -2.89 -16.07 14.82
N ASP A 240 -2.35 -15.66 15.96
CA ASP A 240 -3.13 -15.21 17.11
C ASP A 240 -3.62 -13.76 16.85
N VAL A 241 -4.82 -13.65 16.29
CA VAL A 241 -5.44 -12.37 15.93
C VAL A 241 -5.83 -11.58 17.19
N ILE A 242 -6.18 -12.27 18.28
CA ILE A 242 -6.56 -11.62 19.54
C ILE A 242 -5.35 -10.87 20.10
N LYS A 243 -4.20 -11.56 20.19
CA LYS A 243 -2.94 -10.95 20.65
C LYS A 243 -2.55 -9.77 19.75
N VAL A 244 -2.61 -9.93 18.44
CA VAL A 244 -2.27 -8.85 17.49
C VAL A 244 -3.15 -7.61 17.70
N VAL A 245 -4.46 -7.78 17.92
CA VAL A 245 -5.40 -6.67 18.14
C VAL A 245 -5.12 -5.98 19.48
N LEU A 246 -4.87 -6.72 20.54
CA LEU A 246 -4.58 -6.18 21.87
C LEU A 246 -3.20 -5.46 21.88
N ASP A 247 -2.18 -6.07 21.34
CA ASP A 247 -0.84 -5.46 21.23
C ASP A 247 -0.89 -4.18 20.36
N PHE A 248 -1.61 -4.22 19.25
CA PHE A 248 -1.85 -3.03 18.43
C PHE A 248 -2.51 -1.92 19.25
N ARG A 249 -3.57 -2.23 20.02
CA ARG A 249 -4.26 -1.25 20.85
C ARG A 249 -3.30 -0.63 21.89
N HIS A 250 -2.58 -1.46 22.66
CA HIS A 250 -1.68 -0.97 23.70
C HIS A 250 -0.57 -0.08 23.15
N GLN A 251 0.03 -0.45 22.02
CA GLN A 251 1.11 0.29 21.40
C GLN A 251 0.62 1.53 20.60
N SER A 252 -0.61 1.48 20.05
CA SER A 252 -1.16 2.54 19.20
C SER A 252 -1.69 3.74 19.95
N ILE A 253 -2.16 3.58 21.19
CA ILE A 253 -2.87 4.65 21.92
C ILE A 253 -2.01 5.91 22.00
N GLY A 254 -0.72 5.81 22.34
CA GLY A 254 0.20 6.94 22.39
C GLY A 254 0.45 7.55 21.00
N LEU A 255 0.91 6.72 20.07
CA LEU A 255 1.28 7.14 18.72
C LEU A 255 0.10 7.75 17.95
N VAL A 256 -1.04 7.06 17.93
CA VAL A 256 -2.23 7.51 17.20
C VAL A 256 -2.77 8.78 17.82
N ARG A 257 -2.86 8.89 19.15
CA ARG A 257 -3.36 10.08 19.83
C ARG A 257 -2.54 11.33 19.49
N GLU A 258 -1.23 11.20 19.39
CA GLU A 258 -0.33 12.34 19.16
C GLU A 258 -0.15 12.65 17.67
N ARG A 259 -0.17 11.66 16.79
CA ARG A 259 0.27 11.82 15.39
C ARG A 259 -0.79 11.53 14.33
N TRP A 260 -2.02 11.16 14.73
CA TRP A 260 -3.09 10.82 13.78
C TRP A 260 -3.35 11.91 12.73
N LEU A 261 -3.33 13.18 13.16
CA LEU A 261 -3.56 14.31 12.27
C LEU A 261 -2.45 14.44 11.23
N LEU A 262 -1.18 14.31 11.67
CA LEU A 262 -0.03 14.37 10.77
C LEU A 262 -0.04 13.21 9.76
N ILE A 263 -0.34 11.98 10.21
CA ILE A 263 -0.47 10.82 9.34
C ILE A 263 -1.61 11.04 8.33
N THR A 264 -2.75 11.57 8.78
CA THR A 264 -3.90 11.90 7.92
C THR A 264 -3.54 12.97 6.89
N LEU A 265 -2.85 14.03 7.28
CA LEU A 265 -2.42 15.10 6.36
C LEU A 265 -1.43 14.56 5.31
N TRP A 266 -0.46 13.75 5.72
CA TRP A 266 0.53 13.18 4.79
C TRP A 266 -0.08 12.16 3.83
N ILE A 267 -1.00 11.30 4.30
CA ILE A 267 -1.68 10.35 3.40
C ILE A 267 -2.63 11.06 2.44
N PHE A 268 -3.29 12.15 2.89
CA PHE A 268 -4.09 12.99 2.01
C PHE A 268 -3.23 13.66 0.96
N LEU A 269 -2.10 14.29 1.36
CA LEU A 269 -1.17 14.93 0.44
C LEU A 269 -0.59 13.94 -0.57
N PHE A 270 -0.20 12.76 -0.11
CA PHE A 270 0.26 11.67 -1.00
C PHE A 270 -0.78 11.34 -2.06
N ASN A 271 -2.02 11.09 -1.66
CA ASN A 271 -3.08 10.72 -2.60
C ASN A 271 -3.49 11.89 -3.51
N LEU A 272 -3.44 13.12 -3.03
CA LEU A 272 -3.65 14.32 -3.85
C LEU A 272 -2.59 14.43 -4.95
N ILE A 273 -1.32 14.23 -4.61
CA ILE A 273 -0.23 14.27 -5.60
C ILE A 273 -0.37 13.12 -6.61
N GLN A 274 -0.73 11.92 -6.16
CA GLN A 274 -0.98 10.78 -7.04
C GLN A 274 -2.16 11.04 -8.00
N PHE A 275 -3.22 11.68 -7.52
CA PHE A 275 -4.32 12.13 -8.35
C PHE A 275 -3.87 13.18 -9.38
N LEU A 276 -3.08 14.17 -8.95
CA LEU A 276 -2.54 15.19 -9.85
C LEU A 276 -1.62 14.57 -10.91
N LEU A 277 -0.85 13.53 -10.56
CA LEU A 277 -0.08 12.75 -11.54
C LEU A 277 -1.00 12.11 -12.59
N LEU A 278 -2.08 11.44 -12.17
CA LEU A 278 -3.04 10.87 -13.13
C LEU A 278 -3.65 11.96 -14.02
N PHE A 279 -4.08 13.07 -13.42
CA PHE A 279 -4.65 14.18 -14.18
C PHE A 279 -3.65 14.78 -15.17
N ALA A 280 -2.38 14.92 -14.78
CA ALA A 280 -1.30 15.33 -15.67
C ALA A 280 -1.09 14.32 -16.82
N CYS A 281 -1.16 12.99 -16.56
CA CYS A 281 -1.11 11.98 -17.61
C CYS A 281 -2.29 12.13 -18.60
N ILE A 282 -3.52 12.37 -18.11
CA ILE A 282 -4.71 12.61 -18.95
C ILE A 282 -4.48 13.82 -19.87
N ARG A 283 -3.95 14.93 -19.34
CA ARG A 283 -3.65 16.13 -20.11
C ARG A 283 -2.50 15.95 -21.09
N ALA A 284 -1.43 15.28 -20.68
CA ALA A 284 -0.26 14.99 -21.53
C ALA A 284 -0.62 14.11 -22.74
N ILE A 285 -1.58 13.20 -22.61
CA ILE A 285 -2.12 12.41 -23.73
C ILE A 285 -3.08 13.24 -24.62
N GLY A 286 -3.49 14.43 -24.19
CA GLY A 286 -4.35 15.31 -24.98
C GLY A 286 -5.86 15.07 -24.80
N ILE A 287 -6.28 14.55 -23.64
CA ILE A 287 -7.71 14.40 -23.33
C ILE A 287 -8.21 15.67 -22.63
N ASP A 288 -8.85 16.59 -23.39
CA ASP A 288 -9.33 17.85 -22.86
C ASP A 288 -10.77 17.78 -22.33
N GLY A 289 -11.57 16.82 -22.79
CA GLY A 289 -13.00 16.69 -22.46
C GLY A 289 -13.26 16.20 -21.02
N ILE A 290 -12.29 15.58 -20.35
CA ILE A 290 -12.46 15.06 -18.98
C ILE A 290 -12.23 16.18 -17.97
N THR A 291 -13.22 16.43 -17.12
CA THR A 291 -13.13 17.40 -16.01
C THR A 291 -12.27 16.91 -14.87
N LEU A 292 -11.84 17.80 -13.98
CA LEU A 292 -11.07 17.45 -12.78
C LEU A 292 -11.84 16.49 -11.87
N THR A 293 -13.17 16.68 -11.75
CA THR A 293 -14.04 15.85 -10.90
C THR A 293 -14.23 14.44 -11.46
N GLU A 294 -14.36 14.31 -12.77
CA GLU A 294 -14.46 13.03 -13.47
C GLU A 294 -13.13 12.25 -13.42
N ALA A 295 -12.00 12.93 -13.63
CA ALA A 295 -10.68 12.35 -13.45
C ALA A 295 -10.46 11.88 -12.01
N PHE A 296 -10.92 12.65 -11.00
CA PHE A 296 -10.85 12.26 -9.60
C PHE A 296 -11.74 11.04 -9.30
N ALA A 297 -12.91 10.95 -9.91
CA ALA A 297 -13.78 9.79 -9.79
C ALA A 297 -13.14 8.51 -10.37
N ALA A 298 -12.51 8.61 -11.55
CA ALA A 298 -11.75 7.50 -12.13
C ALA A 298 -10.57 7.09 -11.25
N PHE A 299 -9.83 8.05 -10.68
CA PHE A 299 -8.75 7.80 -9.72
C PHE A 299 -9.26 7.10 -8.47
N ALA A 300 -10.35 7.61 -7.86
CA ALA A 300 -10.94 7.03 -6.66
C ALA A 300 -11.39 5.59 -6.87
N PHE A 301 -11.96 5.30 -8.05
CA PHE A 301 -12.35 3.95 -8.43
C PHE A 301 -11.14 3.03 -8.62
N ALA A 302 -10.08 3.50 -9.28
CA ALA A 302 -8.82 2.78 -9.40
C ALA A 302 -8.23 2.42 -8.02
N ARG A 303 -8.20 3.39 -7.10
CA ARG A 303 -7.69 3.19 -5.73
C ARG A 303 -8.54 2.19 -4.93
N LEU A 304 -9.85 2.14 -5.16
CA LEU A 304 -10.72 1.14 -4.56
C LEU A 304 -10.41 -0.27 -5.11
N LEU A 305 -10.22 -0.41 -6.43
CA LEU A 305 -9.88 -1.68 -7.06
C LEU A 305 -8.54 -2.25 -6.57
N GLU A 306 -7.58 -1.40 -6.23
CA GLU A 306 -6.30 -1.82 -5.62
C GLU A 306 -6.48 -2.52 -4.25
N THR A 307 -7.62 -2.37 -3.58
CA THR A 307 -7.88 -3.07 -2.31
C THR A 307 -8.21 -4.55 -2.51
N ILE A 308 -8.51 -4.97 -3.73
CA ILE A 308 -8.90 -6.35 -4.06
C ILE A 308 -7.62 -7.16 -4.34
N PRO A 309 -7.23 -8.11 -3.47
CA PRO A 309 -5.95 -8.81 -3.57
C PRO A 309 -6.00 -10.01 -4.53
N ILE A 310 -6.55 -9.83 -5.76
CA ILE A 310 -6.64 -10.89 -6.77
C ILE A 310 -5.32 -11.01 -7.54
N THR A 311 -4.76 -9.87 -7.94
CA THR A 311 -3.49 -9.80 -8.67
C THR A 311 -2.48 -8.95 -7.91
N PRO A 312 -1.16 -9.13 -8.14
CA PRO A 312 -0.14 -8.26 -7.54
C PRO A 312 -0.44 -6.79 -7.86
N SER A 313 -0.55 -5.94 -6.85
CA SER A 313 -0.86 -4.49 -6.98
C SER A 313 -2.10 -4.17 -7.83
N GLY A 314 -3.07 -5.11 -7.95
CA GLY A 314 -4.30 -4.92 -8.74
C GLY A 314 -4.10 -4.89 -10.24
N VAL A 315 -2.95 -5.38 -10.75
CA VAL A 315 -2.61 -5.36 -12.18
C VAL A 315 -3.70 -6.03 -13.00
N GLY A 316 -4.12 -5.36 -14.06
CA GLY A 316 -5.20 -5.73 -14.96
C GLY A 316 -6.55 -5.14 -14.51
N PHE A 317 -6.97 -5.35 -13.27
CA PHE A 317 -8.24 -4.83 -12.76
C PHE A 317 -8.25 -3.32 -12.63
N VAL A 318 -7.15 -2.75 -12.13
CA VAL A 318 -7.01 -1.30 -11.96
C VAL A 318 -6.97 -0.60 -13.31
N GLU A 319 -6.19 -1.12 -14.26
CA GLU A 319 -6.05 -0.55 -15.59
C GLU A 319 -7.38 -0.60 -16.35
N VAL A 320 -8.03 -1.75 -16.39
CA VAL A 320 -9.35 -1.89 -17.03
C VAL A 320 -10.39 -1.01 -16.36
N GLY A 321 -10.47 -1.03 -15.03
CA GLY A 321 -11.48 -0.28 -14.30
C GLY A 321 -11.29 1.23 -14.45
N ALA A 322 -10.06 1.74 -14.33
CA ALA A 322 -9.76 3.16 -14.46
C ALA A 322 -9.96 3.67 -15.90
N ALA A 323 -9.50 2.90 -16.91
CA ALA A 323 -9.73 3.26 -18.32
C ALA A 323 -11.21 3.25 -18.65
N SER A 324 -11.97 2.21 -18.24
CA SER A 324 -13.42 2.16 -18.42
C SER A 324 -14.16 3.31 -17.74
N ALA A 325 -13.68 3.76 -16.58
CA ALA A 325 -14.23 4.92 -15.90
C ALA A 325 -14.02 6.20 -16.74
N LEU A 326 -12.82 6.46 -17.25
CA LEU A 326 -12.54 7.61 -18.12
C LEU A 326 -13.37 7.55 -19.41
N ILE A 327 -13.49 6.38 -20.04
CA ILE A 327 -14.31 6.17 -21.23
C ILE A 327 -15.79 6.47 -20.93
N SER A 328 -16.29 6.05 -19.77
CA SER A 328 -17.67 6.32 -19.36
C SER A 328 -17.99 7.80 -19.14
N PHE A 329 -16.97 8.62 -18.88
CA PHE A 329 -17.05 10.08 -18.82
C PHE A 329 -16.82 10.76 -20.17
N GLY A 330 -16.73 10.01 -21.27
CA GLY A 330 -16.60 10.54 -22.64
C GLY A 330 -15.16 10.63 -23.15
N GLY A 331 -14.19 10.07 -22.41
CA GLY A 331 -12.81 9.98 -22.91
C GLY A 331 -12.69 9.01 -24.10
N PRO A 332 -11.88 9.32 -25.13
CA PRO A 332 -11.61 8.38 -26.22
C PRO A 332 -10.95 7.09 -25.71
N GLU A 333 -11.32 5.94 -26.26
CA GLU A 333 -10.89 4.61 -25.77
C GLU A 333 -9.37 4.47 -25.69
N ASN A 334 -8.68 4.70 -26.81
CA ASN A 334 -7.21 4.58 -26.88
C ASN A 334 -6.49 5.60 -26.00
N ALA A 335 -6.94 6.84 -26.00
CA ALA A 335 -6.33 7.90 -25.19
C ALA A 335 -6.54 7.66 -23.69
N SER A 336 -7.75 7.25 -23.27
CA SER A 336 -8.04 6.91 -21.87
C SER A 336 -7.16 5.76 -21.37
N THR A 337 -7.02 4.73 -22.19
CA THR A 337 -6.16 3.57 -21.87
C THR A 337 -4.68 3.98 -21.84
N ALA A 338 -4.23 4.81 -22.78
CA ALA A 338 -2.87 5.35 -22.82
C ALA A 338 -2.55 6.18 -21.56
N ALA A 339 -3.47 7.05 -21.14
CA ALA A 339 -3.30 7.87 -19.93
C ALA A 339 -3.16 6.99 -18.66
N ILE A 340 -3.99 5.94 -18.55
CA ILE A 340 -3.89 5.00 -17.42
C ILE A 340 -2.58 4.18 -17.49
N PHE A 341 -2.17 3.72 -18.65
CA PHE A 341 -0.89 3.00 -18.80
C PHE A 341 0.31 3.89 -18.47
N LEU A 342 0.27 5.15 -18.89
CA LEU A 342 1.30 6.12 -18.54
C LEU A 342 1.37 6.33 -17.01
N PHE A 343 0.23 6.54 -16.37
CA PHE A 343 0.13 6.65 -14.91
C PHE A 343 0.67 5.40 -14.19
N ARG A 344 0.25 4.21 -14.63
CA ARG A 344 0.72 2.93 -14.06
C ARG A 344 2.19 2.68 -14.35
N GLY A 345 2.70 3.19 -15.47
CA GLY A 345 4.14 3.22 -15.77
C GLY A 345 4.94 3.87 -14.65
N PHE A 346 4.46 4.98 -14.11
CA PHE A 346 5.11 5.67 -12.99
C PHE A 346 4.89 4.96 -11.66
N VAL A 347 3.65 4.64 -11.30
CA VAL A 347 3.32 4.16 -9.93
C VAL A 347 3.53 2.66 -9.75
N TYR A 348 3.86 1.93 -10.81
CA TYR A 348 4.09 0.49 -10.76
C TYR A 348 5.42 0.10 -11.40
N LEU A 349 5.64 0.39 -12.71
CA LEU A 349 6.81 -0.07 -13.44
C LEU A 349 8.09 0.68 -13.02
N LEU A 350 8.04 2.00 -12.86
CA LEU A 350 9.19 2.80 -12.47
C LEU A 350 9.66 2.49 -11.04
N GLU A 351 8.75 2.09 -10.16
CA GLU A 351 9.10 1.70 -8.79
C GLU A 351 9.98 0.45 -8.74
N ILE A 352 9.92 -0.44 -9.74
CA ILE A 352 10.72 -1.66 -9.77
C ILE A 352 12.23 -1.35 -9.88
N PRO A 353 12.73 -0.65 -10.92
CA PRO A 353 14.16 -0.34 -11.01
C PRO A 353 14.63 0.63 -9.93
N VAL A 354 13.81 1.61 -9.55
CA VAL A 354 14.16 2.54 -8.46
C VAL A 354 14.25 1.82 -7.12
N GLY A 355 13.34 0.88 -6.86
CA GLY A 355 13.40 0.07 -5.66
C GLY A 355 14.57 -0.92 -5.66
N ALA A 356 14.94 -1.48 -6.82
CA ALA A 356 16.17 -2.27 -6.93
C ALA A 356 17.41 -1.44 -6.58
N MET A 357 17.48 -0.17 -7.04
CA MET A 357 18.55 0.76 -6.61
C MET A 357 18.50 1.04 -5.10
N ALA A 358 17.30 1.20 -4.52
CA ALA A 358 17.14 1.39 -3.08
C ALA A 358 17.67 0.19 -2.28
N TRP A 359 17.52 -1.03 -2.78
CA TRP A 359 18.14 -2.24 -2.19
C TRP A 359 19.68 -2.16 -2.21
N VAL A 360 20.27 -1.72 -3.31
CA VAL A 360 21.73 -1.53 -3.41
C VAL A 360 22.19 -0.45 -2.42
N VAL A 361 21.46 0.67 -2.34
CA VAL A 361 21.74 1.75 -1.38
C VAL A 361 21.67 1.22 0.06
N TRP A 362 20.60 0.50 0.42
CA TRP A 362 20.48 -0.11 1.76
C TRP A 362 21.61 -1.08 2.06
N ALA A 363 21.97 -1.95 1.11
CA ALA A 363 23.04 -2.93 1.30
C ALA A 363 24.42 -2.27 1.47
N SER A 364 24.69 -1.16 0.78
CA SER A 364 25.95 -0.44 0.81
C SER A 364 26.11 0.49 2.01
N MET A 365 24.99 1.01 2.58
CA MET A 365 25.01 1.97 3.69
C MET A 365 25.09 1.30 5.06
N THR A 366 26.21 0.62 5.35
CA THR A 366 26.48 -0.03 6.65
C THR A 366 26.39 0.92 7.85
N ARG A 367 26.63 2.23 7.65
CA ARG A 367 26.51 3.28 8.68
C ARG A 367 25.10 3.46 9.25
N TRP A 368 24.07 2.97 8.56
CA TRP A 368 22.69 3.00 9.05
C TRP A 368 22.37 1.82 9.96
N ARG A 369 23.17 0.76 9.90
CA ARG A 369 22.98 -0.44 10.74
C ARG A 369 23.29 -0.10 12.19
N ARG A 370 22.41 -0.49 13.10
CA ARG A 370 22.54 -0.25 14.55
C ARG A 370 22.11 -1.49 15.31
N PRO A 371 22.58 -1.66 16.57
CA PRO A 371 22.02 -2.68 17.46
C PRO A 371 20.51 -2.49 17.62
N ILE A 372 19.76 -3.59 17.64
CA ILE A 372 18.30 -3.57 17.80
C ILE A 372 17.95 -2.88 19.12
N GLY A 373 16.95 -2.00 19.09
CA GLY A 373 16.51 -1.23 20.27
C GLY A 373 17.26 0.07 20.53
N SER A 374 18.32 0.39 19.78
CA SER A 374 19.10 1.64 20.01
C SER A 374 18.34 2.93 19.70
N VAL A 375 17.28 2.87 18.90
CA VAL A 375 16.50 4.06 18.47
C VAL A 375 15.36 4.38 19.45
N SER A 376 14.86 3.41 20.22
CA SER A 376 13.74 3.60 21.15
C SER A 376 14.11 4.33 22.46
N ARG A 377 15.41 4.53 22.75
CA ARG A 377 15.87 5.13 24.02
C ARG A 377 15.99 6.66 24.03
N ASN A 378 15.74 7.34 22.91
CA ASN A 378 16.00 8.77 22.76
C ASN A 378 14.75 9.64 22.56
N HIS A 379 13.57 9.15 23.00
CA HIS A 379 12.35 9.96 22.92
C HIS A 379 11.51 9.86 24.19
#